data_78fe0d5e54e56a969c02e64f0702e467
#
_entry.id   78fe0d5e54e56a969c02e64f0702e467
#
_cell.length_a   1.000
_cell.length_b   1.000
_cell.length_c   1.000
_cell.angle_alpha   90.00
_cell.angle_beta   90.00
_cell.angle_gamma   90.00
#
_symmetry.space_group_name_H-M   'P 1'
#
loop_
_entity.id
_entity.type
_entity.pdbx_description
1 polymer ?
#
loop_
_entity_poly.entity_id
_entity_poly.type
_entity_poly.pdbx_seq_one_letter_code
_entity_poly.pdbx_strand_id
1 'polypeptide(L)'
;AELLGVSRQSISNWENNKSYPDIISVIKMSDIYSISLDHLLKDKDTMKQTYQEFLEESTNTVKAKNKLSKTILISTYFIVWIVTMLVMWRGNITLTWELNLIFKLILLPICLSVFTIMIGKNDYWGKQKWFCIIPVAISFFTVPCTKFVETQGTATYIFQFPNFPYMLLGIAIASCGIFIGSLLNRKSRKVNTN
;
A
#
# COMPACT_ATOMS: atom_id res chain seq x y z
N ALA A 1 34.52 12.12 -14.50
CA ALA A 1 33.45 12.58 -13.61
C ALA A 1 32.44 13.42 -14.39
N GLU A 2 32.87 14.50 -15.06
CA GLU A 2 31.98 15.42 -15.81
C GLU A 2 31.22 14.72 -16.94
N LEU A 3 31.91 13.91 -17.75
CA LEU A 3 31.28 13.16 -18.85
C LEU A 3 30.22 12.15 -18.37
N LEU A 4 30.38 11.61 -17.16
CA LEU A 4 29.45 10.66 -16.56
C LEU A 4 28.33 11.36 -15.79
N GLY A 5 28.50 12.64 -15.46
CA GLY A 5 27.55 13.39 -14.62
C GLY A 5 27.59 12.96 -13.15
N VAL A 6 28.73 12.46 -12.66
CA VAL A 6 28.90 12.00 -11.27
C VAL A 6 29.99 12.79 -10.54
N SER A 7 30.01 12.74 -9.22
CA SER A 7 31.02 13.42 -8.43
C SER A 7 32.40 12.74 -8.56
N ARG A 8 33.49 13.51 -8.41
CA ARG A 8 34.85 12.95 -8.34
C ARG A 8 35.00 11.95 -7.20
N GLN A 9 34.28 12.17 -6.09
CA GLN A 9 34.25 11.27 -4.96
C GLN A 9 33.64 9.90 -5.32
N SER A 10 32.60 9.88 -6.15
CA SER A 10 32.00 8.64 -6.64
C SER A 10 32.98 7.84 -7.46
N ILE A 11 33.68 8.47 -8.38
CA ILE A 11 34.73 7.82 -9.19
C ILE A 11 35.82 7.24 -8.29
N SER A 12 36.34 8.04 -7.34
CA SER A 12 37.36 7.58 -6.41
C SER A 12 36.89 6.39 -5.55
N ASN A 13 35.62 6.38 -5.16
CA ASN A 13 35.06 5.25 -4.43
C ASN A 13 35.00 3.98 -5.29
N TRP A 14 34.67 4.09 -6.57
CA TRP A 14 34.62 2.97 -7.52
C TRP A 14 36.01 2.41 -7.78
N GLU A 15 37.01 3.29 -8.04
CA GLU A 15 38.39 2.90 -8.26
C GLU A 15 39.00 2.21 -7.04
N ASN A 16 38.58 2.59 -5.84
CA ASN A 16 39.06 2.00 -4.58
C ASN A 16 38.17 0.84 -4.06
N ASN A 17 37.27 0.32 -4.88
CA ASN A 17 36.31 -0.77 -4.50
C ASN A 17 35.48 -0.47 -3.25
N LYS A 18 35.24 0.82 -2.92
CA LYS A 18 34.39 1.24 -1.78
C LYS A 18 32.91 1.24 -2.14
N SER A 19 32.59 1.39 -3.41
CA SER A 19 31.24 1.30 -3.96
C SER A 19 31.31 0.90 -5.43
N TYR A 20 30.16 0.49 -5.98
CA TYR A 20 30.03 0.16 -7.39
C TYR A 20 29.28 1.26 -8.14
N PRO A 21 29.57 1.47 -9.45
CA PRO A 21 28.77 2.37 -10.28
C PRO A 21 27.36 1.82 -10.46
N ASP A 22 26.38 2.71 -10.59
CA ASP A 22 25.02 2.33 -10.98
C ASP A 22 24.97 1.91 -12.45
N ILE A 23 23.90 1.20 -12.84
CA ILE A 23 23.76 0.65 -14.19
C ILE A 23 23.79 1.73 -15.27
N ILE A 24 23.25 2.92 -14.97
CA ILE A 24 23.23 4.06 -15.90
C ILE A 24 24.65 4.56 -16.13
N SER A 25 25.45 4.66 -15.09
CA SER A 25 26.85 5.03 -15.16
C SER A 25 27.69 4.02 -15.95
N VAL A 26 27.42 2.71 -15.78
CA VAL A 26 28.11 1.64 -16.53
C VAL A 26 27.76 1.70 -18.02
N ILE A 27 26.51 1.94 -18.39
CA ILE A 27 26.08 2.12 -19.78
C ILE A 27 26.77 3.33 -20.38
N LYS A 28 26.81 4.47 -19.69
CA LYS A 28 27.52 5.66 -20.15
C LYS A 28 29.05 5.43 -20.33
N MET A 29 29.66 4.66 -19.42
CA MET A 29 31.05 4.27 -19.58
C MET A 29 31.25 3.43 -20.83
N SER A 30 30.37 2.45 -21.08
CA SER A 30 30.41 1.63 -22.29
C SER A 30 30.36 2.50 -23.55
N ASP A 31 29.50 3.52 -23.60
CA ASP A 31 29.40 4.46 -24.71
C ASP A 31 30.62 5.34 -24.84
N ILE A 32 31.13 5.92 -23.74
CA ILE A 32 32.29 6.80 -23.72
C ILE A 32 33.57 6.08 -24.17
N TYR A 33 33.78 4.86 -23.72
CA TYR A 33 34.95 4.07 -24.06
C TYR A 33 34.76 3.25 -25.34
N SER A 34 33.60 3.28 -25.97
CA SER A 34 33.25 2.47 -27.15
C SER A 34 33.51 0.97 -26.94
N ILE A 35 33.30 0.49 -25.74
CA ILE A 35 33.47 -0.90 -25.33
C ILE A 35 32.11 -1.50 -25.11
N SER A 36 31.85 -2.72 -25.62
CA SER A 36 30.56 -3.36 -25.35
C SER A 36 30.36 -3.59 -23.85
N LEU A 37 29.13 -3.40 -23.37
CA LEU A 37 28.77 -3.62 -22.00
C LEU A 37 29.15 -5.03 -21.51
N ASP A 38 29.04 -6.02 -22.41
CA ASP A 38 29.42 -7.40 -22.17
C ASP A 38 30.92 -7.57 -21.98
N HIS A 39 31.74 -6.78 -22.70
CA HIS A 39 33.19 -6.78 -22.56
C HIS A 39 33.63 -6.07 -21.26
N LEU A 40 32.97 -4.96 -20.91
CA LEU A 40 33.23 -4.22 -19.68
C LEU A 40 32.92 -5.06 -18.42
N LEU A 41 31.90 -5.93 -18.50
CA LEU A 41 31.47 -6.79 -17.41
C LEU A 41 32.14 -8.18 -17.43
N LYS A 42 32.78 -8.58 -18.51
CA LYS A 42 33.28 -9.94 -18.75
C LYS A 42 34.67 -10.21 -18.18
N ASP A 43 35.41 -9.17 -17.83
CA ASP A 43 36.85 -9.31 -17.49
C ASP A 43 37.13 -9.88 -16.10
N LYS A 44 36.08 -10.14 -15.29
CA LYS A 44 36.20 -10.98 -14.06
C LYS A 44 34.85 -11.64 -13.77
N ASP A 45 34.81 -12.96 -13.79
CA ASP A 45 33.66 -13.74 -13.36
C ASP A 45 33.17 -13.36 -11.96
N THR A 46 34.04 -12.90 -11.09
CA THR A 46 33.75 -12.32 -9.77
C THR A 46 32.96 -11.01 -9.86
N MET A 47 33.25 -10.13 -10.81
CA MET A 47 32.53 -8.84 -10.92
C MET A 47 31.12 -9.03 -11.43
N LYS A 48 30.89 -9.97 -12.34
CA LYS A 48 29.56 -10.33 -12.84
C LYS A 48 28.69 -10.95 -11.74
N GLN A 49 29.26 -11.85 -10.93
CA GLN A 49 28.57 -12.44 -9.78
C GLN A 49 28.20 -11.38 -8.74
N THR A 50 29.15 -10.52 -8.35
CA THR A 50 28.91 -9.44 -7.37
C THR A 50 27.87 -8.44 -7.87
N TYR A 51 27.85 -8.14 -9.19
CA TYR A 51 26.85 -7.24 -9.76
C TYR A 51 25.46 -7.89 -9.81
N GLN A 52 25.37 -9.17 -10.12
CA GLN A 52 24.12 -9.93 -10.06
C GLN A 52 23.61 -10.02 -8.63
N GLU A 53 24.47 -10.34 -7.66
CA GLU A 53 24.12 -10.35 -6.24
C GLU A 53 23.60 -8.99 -5.76
N PHE A 54 24.26 -7.90 -6.12
CA PHE A 54 23.81 -6.55 -5.78
C PHE A 54 22.45 -6.20 -6.39
N LEU A 55 22.22 -6.57 -7.67
CA LEU A 55 20.94 -6.37 -8.33
C LEU A 55 19.84 -7.23 -7.71
N GLU A 56 20.15 -8.47 -7.35
CA GLU A 56 19.24 -9.35 -6.65
C GLU A 56 18.92 -8.85 -5.24
N GLU A 57 19.91 -8.42 -4.49
CA GLU A 57 19.73 -7.87 -3.14
C GLU A 57 18.88 -6.59 -3.19
N SER A 58 19.18 -5.66 -4.09
CA SER A 58 18.39 -4.44 -4.27
C SER A 58 16.94 -4.74 -4.67
N THR A 59 16.74 -5.71 -5.56
CA THR A 59 15.42 -6.16 -6.00
C THR A 59 14.68 -6.85 -4.85
N ASN A 60 15.37 -7.68 -4.08
CA ASN A 60 14.80 -8.41 -2.95
C ASN A 60 14.41 -7.47 -1.81
N THR A 61 15.20 -6.43 -1.52
CA THR A 61 14.86 -5.41 -0.52
C THR A 61 13.61 -4.63 -0.91
N VAL A 62 13.47 -4.22 -2.18
CA VAL A 62 12.27 -3.54 -2.69
C VAL A 62 11.05 -4.48 -2.63
N LYS A 63 11.20 -5.74 -3.04
CA LYS A 63 10.12 -6.75 -2.94
C LYS A 63 9.71 -7.00 -1.49
N ALA A 64 10.67 -7.15 -0.58
CA ALA A 64 10.42 -7.34 0.85
C ALA A 64 9.69 -6.14 1.46
N LYS A 65 10.12 -4.91 1.17
CA LYS A 65 9.46 -3.69 1.61
C LYS A 65 8.02 -3.60 1.10
N ASN A 66 7.80 -3.92 -0.17
CA ASN A 66 6.45 -3.94 -0.75
C ASN A 66 5.58 -5.03 -0.12
N LYS A 67 6.12 -6.22 0.14
CA LYS A 67 5.41 -7.31 0.82
C LYS A 67 5.04 -6.90 2.24
N LEU A 68 5.97 -6.31 2.99
CA LEU A 68 5.73 -5.82 4.35
C LEU A 68 4.63 -4.75 4.37
N SER A 69 4.71 -3.77 3.47
CA SER A 69 3.69 -2.72 3.38
C SER A 69 2.30 -3.28 3.06
N LYS A 70 2.19 -4.27 2.19
CA LYS A 70 0.92 -4.98 1.90
C LYS A 70 0.38 -5.69 3.15
N THR A 71 1.26 -6.40 3.86
CA THR A 71 0.86 -7.14 5.08
C THR A 71 0.39 -6.18 6.17
N ILE A 72 1.11 -5.09 6.41
CA ILE A 72 0.71 -4.06 7.38
C ILE A 72 -0.66 -3.48 7.01
N LEU A 73 -0.88 -3.17 5.75
CA LEU A 73 -2.13 -2.58 5.28
C LEU A 73 -3.32 -3.54 5.46
N ILE A 74 -3.14 -4.83 5.15
CA ILE A 74 -4.17 -5.85 5.36
C ILE A 74 -4.44 -6.05 6.84
N SER A 75 -3.40 -6.16 7.68
CA SER A 75 -3.56 -6.36 9.13
C SER A 75 -4.25 -5.17 9.80
N THR A 76 -3.91 -3.93 9.43
CA THR A 76 -4.57 -2.72 9.93
C THR A 76 -6.06 -2.72 9.56
N TYR A 77 -6.41 -3.12 8.33
CA TYR A 77 -7.81 -3.25 7.94
C TYR A 77 -8.58 -4.23 8.84
N PHE A 78 -8.03 -5.43 9.06
CA PHE A 78 -8.67 -6.43 9.92
C PHE A 78 -8.78 -5.97 11.37
N ILE A 79 -7.76 -5.31 11.90
CA ILE A 79 -7.78 -4.75 13.27
C ILE A 79 -8.91 -3.72 13.39
N VAL A 80 -9.00 -2.77 12.46
CA VAL A 80 -10.05 -1.74 12.45
C VAL A 80 -11.42 -2.39 12.35
N TRP A 81 -11.59 -3.40 11.49
CA TRP A 81 -12.85 -4.12 11.34
C TRP A 81 -13.26 -4.86 12.63
N ILE A 82 -12.34 -5.60 13.26
CA ILE A 82 -12.59 -6.32 14.52
C ILE A 82 -12.92 -5.33 15.63
N VAL A 83 -12.16 -4.24 15.78
CA VAL A 83 -12.42 -3.20 16.78
C VAL A 83 -13.81 -2.58 16.57
N THR A 84 -14.16 -2.29 15.32
CA THR A 84 -15.47 -1.75 14.96
C THR A 84 -16.58 -2.73 15.35
N MET A 85 -16.40 -4.02 15.07
CA MET A 85 -17.36 -5.06 15.46
C MET A 85 -17.52 -5.15 16.98
N LEU A 86 -16.40 -5.15 17.72
CA LEU A 86 -16.42 -5.22 19.19
C LEU A 86 -17.09 -3.97 19.81
N VAL A 87 -16.80 -2.79 19.30
CA VAL A 87 -17.40 -1.54 19.75
C VAL A 87 -18.90 -1.53 19.46
N MET A 88 -19.31 -1.98 18.26
CA MET A 88 -20.73 -2.07 17.92
C MET A 88 -21.47 -3.13 18.75
N TRP A 89 -20.81 -4.22 19.09
CA TRP A 89 -21.40 -5.28 19.91
C TRP A 89 -21.55 -4.86 21.38
N ARG A 90 -20.51 -4.22 21.97
CA ARG A 90 -20.54 -3.72 23.36
C ARG A 90 -21.15 -2.33 23.50
N GLY A 91 -21.05 -1.49 22.51
CA GLY A 91 -21.41 -0.07 22.59
C GLY A 91 -22.90 0.19 22.81
N ASN A 92 -23.74 -0.79 22.53
CA ASN A 92 -25.17 -0.69 22.82
C ASN A 92 -25.51 -0.75 24.34
N ILE A 93 -24.52 -1.15 25.18
CA ILE A 93 -24.68 -1.23 26.63
C ILE A 93 -24.21 0.06 27.34
N THR A 94 -23.21 0.72 26.77
CA THR A 94 -22.47 1.82 27.44
C THR A 94 -22.42 3.13 26.66
N LEU A 95 -22.66 3.10 25.36
CA LEU A 95 -22.58 4.27 24.49
C LEU A 95 -23.99 4.77 24.16
N THR A 96 -24.17 6.09 24.26
CA THR A 96 -25.41 6.73 23.80
C THR A 96 -25.62 6.45 22.30
N TRP A 97 -26.88 6.41 21.87
CA TRP A 97 -27.23 6.19 20.46
C TRP A 97 -26.56 7.20 19.51
N GLU A 98 -26.29 8.42 19.98
CA GLU A 98 -25.62 9.48 19.24
C GLU A 98 -24.17 9.11 18.90
N LEU A 99 -23.41 8.58 19.87
CA LEU A 99 -22.03 8.14 19.66
C LEU A 99 -21.97 6.95 18.69
N ASN A 100 -22.94 6.04 18.74
CA ASN A 100 -23.04 4.95 17.78
C ASN A 100 -23.29 5.46 16.34
N LEU A 101 -24.11 6.50 16.18
CA LEU A 101 -24.35 7.13 14.88
C LEU A 101 -23.08 7.81 14.35
N ILE A 102 -22.36 8.55 15.18
CA ILE A 102 -21.11 9.22 14.80
C ILE A 102 -20.08 8.18 14.36
N PHE A 103 -19.96 7.07 15.09
CA PHE A 103 -19.03 6.01 14.76
C PHE A 103 -19.35 5.37 13.39
N LYS A 104 -20.63 5.04 13.14
CA LYS A 104 -21.10 4.44 11.89
C LYS A 104 -20.98 5.38 10.69
N LEU A 105 -21.41 6.64 10.85
CA LEU A 105 -21.57 7.58 9.75
C LEU A 105 -20.30 8.36 9.43
N ILE A 106 -19.42 8.55 10.40
CA ILE A 106 -18.26 9.42 10.24
C ILE A 106 -16.98 8.61 10.34
N LEU A 107 -16.73 7.94 11.45
CA LEU A 107 -15.44 7.32 11.72
C LEU A 107 -15.14 6.15 10.77
N LEU A 108 -16.09 5.25 10.61
CA LEU A 108 -15.92 4.07 9.76
C LEU A 108 -15.73 4.42 8.29
N PRO A 109 -16.54 5.30 7.66
CA PRO A 109 -16.31 5.73 6.29
C PRO A 109 -14.96 6.43 6.09
N ILE A 110 -14.52 7.26 7.05
CA ILE A 110 -13.22 7.94 6.97
C ILE A 110 -12.09 6.93 7.01
N CYS A 111 -12.06 6.02 7.96
CA CYS A 111 -11.02 5.00 8.07
C CYS A 111 -10.93 4.15 6.79
N LEU A 112 -12.07 3.72 6.26
CA LEU A 112 -12.10 2.90 5.05
C LEU A 112 -11.78 3.69 3.78
N SER A 113 -12.11 4.98 3.71
CA SER A 113 -11.71 5.84 2.59
C SER A 113 -10.19 6.05 2.55
N VAL A 114 -9.55 6.31 3.69
CA VAL A 114 -8.09 6.42 3.78
C VAL A 114 -7.42 5.12 3.34
N PHE A 115 -7.94 3.98 3.79
CA PHE A 115 -7.45 2.66 3.39
C PHE A 115 -7.52 2.44 1.87
N THR A 116 -8.65 2.75 1.24
CA THR A 116 -8.84 2.58 -0.20
C THR A 116 -8.02 3.58 -1.03
N ILE A 117 -7.82 4.80 -0.54
CA ILE A 117 -6.92 5.79 -1.14
C ILE A 117 -5.47 5.29 -1.12
N MET A 118 -5.01 4.71 0.00
CA MET A 118 -3.67 4.14 0.10
C MET A 118 -3.46 2.98 -0.88
N ILE A 119 -4.45 2.12 -1.05
CA ILE A 119 -4.42 1.05 -2.07
C ILE A 119 -4.27 1.62 -3.47
N GLY A 120 -5.06 2.64 -3.80
CA GLY A 120 -5.02 3.29 -5.10
C GLY A 120 -3.70 4.01 -5.38
N LYS A 121 -3.14 4.71 -4.39
CA LYS A 121 -1.89 5.47 -4.50
C LYS A 121 -0.67 4.57 -4.69
N ASN A 122 -0.55 3.50 -3.91
CA ASN A 122 0.64 2.65 -3.91
C ASN A 122 0.62 1.58 -5.02
N ASP A 123 -0.52 1.39 -5.67
CA ASP A 123 -0.72 0.45 -6.80
C ASP A 123 -0.17 -0.97 -6.55
N TYR A 124 -0.26 -1.46 -5.31
CA TYR A 124 0.33 -2.73 -4.88
C TYR A 124 -0.18 -3.96 -5.63
N TRP A 125 -1.42 -3.91 -6.13
CA TRP A 125 -2.10 -5.03 -6.81
C TRP A 125 -2.41 -4.75 -8.28
N GLY A 126 -1.92 -3.65 -8.86
CA GLY A 126 -2.16 -3.30 -10.26
C GLY A 126 -3.66 -3.32 -10.62
N LYS A 127 -4.05 -4.12 -11.60
CA LYS A 127 -5.47 -4.25 -12.01
C LYS A 127 -6.36 -4.91 -10.94
N GLN A 128 -5.78 -5.74 -10.06
CA GLN A 128 -6.52 -6.48 -9.03
C GLN A 128 -6.94 -5.62 -7.83
N LYS A 129 -6.49 -4.36 -7.73
CA LYS A 129 -6.88 -3.44 -6.65
C LYS A 129 -8.40 -3.27 -6.49
N TRP A 130 -9.16 -3.47 -7.57
CA TRP A 130 -10.62 -3.37 -7.55
C TRP A 130 -11.29 -4.47 -6.72
N PHE A 131 -10.64 -5.62 -6.54
CA PHE A 131 -11.15 -6.66 -5.63
C PHE A 131 -11.19 -6.22 -4.17
N CYS A 132 -10.44 -5.18 -3.78
CA CYS A 132 -10.49 -4.61 -2.43
C CYS A 132 -11.81 -3.90 -2.10
N ILE A 133 -12.69 -3.68 -3.08
CA ILE A 133 -14.05 -3.19 -2.87
C ILE A 133 -14.89 -4.22 -2.09
N ILE A 134 -14.67 -5.51 -2.36
CA ILE A 134 -15.46 -6.60 -1.76
C ILE A 134 -15.36 -6.61 -0.23
N PRO A 135 -14.16 -6.65 0.40
CA PRO A 135 -14.05 -6.63 1.85
C PRO A 135 -14.61 -5.35 2.47
N VAL A 136 -14.48 -4.19 1.81
CA VAL A 136 -15.06 -2.94 2.28
C VAL A 136 -16.60 -3.00 2.23
N ALA A 137 -17.18 -3.51 1.17
CA ALA A 137 -18.62 -3.71 1.05
C ALA A 137 -19.14 -4.66 2.14
N ILE A 138 -18.42 -5.76 2.40
CA ILE A 138 -18.75 -6.70 3.49
C ILE A 138 -18.70 -6.02 4.86
N SER A 139 -17.73 -5.12 5.10
CA SER A 139 -17.66 -4.38 6.37
C SER A 139 -18.90 -3.51 6.59
N PHE A 140 -19.34 -2.79 5.56
CA PHE A 140 -20.56 -1.99 5.64
C PHE A 140 -21.84 -2.83 5.76
N PHE A 141 -21.81 -4.04 5.21
CA PHE A 141 -22.90 -4.98 5.32
C PHE A 141 -23.02 -5.59 6.73
N THR A 142 -21.89 -5.97 7.35
CA THR A 142 -21.87 -6.72 8.62
C THR A 142 -22.00 -5.83 9.85
N VAL A 143 -21.47 -4.60 9.82
CA VAL A 143 -21.49 -3.69 10.98
C VAL A 143 -22.90 -3.35 11.47
N PRO A 144 -23.93 -3.14 10.62
CA PRO A 144 -25.28 -2.86 11.11
C PRO A 144 -26.09 -4.11 11.51
N CYS A 145 -25.59 -5.33 11.29
CA CYS A 145 -26.37 -6.56 11.46
C CYS A 145 -26.64 -6.94 12.92
N THR A 146 -25.88 -6.44 13.87
CA THR A 146 -26.06 -6.77 15.29
C THR A 146 -26.48 -5.55 16.08
N LYS A 147 -27.69 -5.60 16.66
CA LYS A 147 -28.14 -4.62 17.66
C LYS A 147 -28.40 -5.33 18.96
N PHE A 148 -27.85 -4.79 20.02
CA PHE A 148 -28.23 -5.12 21.37
C PHE A 148 -29.41 -4.21 21.78
N VAL A 149 -30.52 -4.79 22.15
CA VAL A 149 -31.71 -4.04 22.61
C VAL A 149 -32.02 -4.50 24.01
N GLU A 150 -31.98 -3.57 24.94
CA GLU A 150 -32.44 -3.77 26.32
C GLU A 150 -33.89 -3.34 26.39
N THR A 151 -34.78 -4.31 26.56
CA THR A 151 -36.20 -4.08 26.78
C THR A 151 -36.60 -4.61 28.18
N GLN A 152 -37.06 -3.73 29.04
CA GLN A 152 -37.60 -4.07 30.37
C GLN A 152 -36.68 -4.94 31.26
N GLY A 153 -35.37 -4.63 31.29
CA GLY A 153 -34.39 -5.32 32.12
C GLY A 153 -33.89 -6.67 31.59
N THR A 154 -34.33 -7.08 30.41
CA THR A 154 -33.79 -8.24 29.70
C THR A 154 -33.00 -7.80 28.49
N ALA A 155 -31.69 -8.14 28.49
CA ALA A 155 -30.79 -7.88 27.40
C ALA A 155 -30.99 -8.93 26.30
N THR A 156 -31.50 -8.54 25.15
CA THR A 156 -31.68 -9.44 24.00
C THR A 156 -30.86 -8.95 22.79
N TYR A 157 -30.19 -9.87 22.13
CA TYR A 157 -29.52 -9.59 20.86
C TYR A 157 -30.57 -9.74 19.75
N ILE A 158 -30.86 -8.64 19.06
CA ILE A 158 -31.71 -8.67 17.87
C ILE A 158 -30.78 -8.65 16.65
N PHE A 159 -30.86 -9.73 15.86
CA PHE A 159 -30.27 -9.75 14.55
C PHE A 159 -31.10 -8.88 13.60
N GLN A 160 -30.60 -7.75 13.21
CA GLN A 160 -31.25 -6.89 12.23
C GLN A 160 -30.76 -7.28 10.84
N PHE A 161 -31.70 -7.50 9.91
CA PHE A 161 -31.35 -7.77 8.53
C PHE A 161 -30.43 -6.68 7.97
N PRO A 162 -29.40 -7.08 7.20
CA PRO A 162 -28.45 -6.14 6.63
C PRO A 162 -29.13 -5.12 5.72
N ASN A 163 -28.80 -3.87 5.92
CA ASN A 163 -29.31 -2.78 5.09
C ASN A 163 -28.49 -2.70 3.79
N PHE A 164 -29.03 -3.20 2.70
CA PHE A 164 -28.42 -3.10 1.36
C PHE A 164 -27.95 -1.68 0.97
N PRO A 165 -28.68 -0.59 1.32
CA PRO A 165 -28.20 0.77 1.09
C PRO A 165 -26.82 1.06 1.68
N TYR A 166 -26.52 0.54 2.89
CA TYR A 166 -25.19 0.70 3.50
C TYR A 166 -24.09 -0.02 2.72
N MET A 167 -24.37 -1.18 2.17
CA MET A 167 -23.44 -1.89 1.31
C MET A 167 -23.12 -1.09 0.03
N LEU A 168 -24.13 -0.49 -0.60
CA LEU A 168 -23.95 0.37 -1.77
C LEU A 168 -23.11 1.61 -1.44
N LEU A 169 -23.30 2.19 -0.28
CA LEU A 169 -22.48 3.31 0.21
C LEU A 169 -21.03 2.89 0.39
N GLY A 170 -20.77 1.71 0.94
CA GLY A 170 -19.44 1.14 1.06
C GLY A 170 -18.74 0.94 -0.28
N ILE A 171 -19.46 0.43 -1.28
CA ILE A 171 -18.98 0.26 -2.66
C ILE A 171 -18.62 1.63 -3.27
N ALA A 172 -19.47 2.62 -3.10
CA ALA A 172 -19.24 3.97 -3.61
C ALA A 172 -17.98 4.60 -3.00
N ILE A 173 -17.85 4.55 -1.67
CA ILE A 173 -16.68 5.07 -0.95
C ILE A 173 -15.39 4.36 -1.41
N ALA A 174 -15.41 3.03 -1.51
CA ALA A 174 -14.26 2.25 -1.93
C ALA A 174 -13.84 2.59 -3.37
N SER A 175 -14.80 2.69 -4.27
CA SER A 175 -14.55 3.03 -5.69
C SER A 175 -13.97 4.42 -5.83
N CYS A 176 -14.54 5.42 -5.16
CA CYS A 176 -14.02 6.78 -5.13
C CYS A 176 -12.61 6.84 -4.54
N GLY A 177 -12.37 6.15 -3.41
CA GLY A 177 -11.07 6.11 -2.76
C GLY A 177 -9.98 5.53 -3.66
N ILE A 178 -10.23 4.39 -4.31
CA ILE A 178 -9.29 3.76 -5.26
C ILE A 178 -9.04 4.68 -6.46
N PHE A 179 -10.08 5.34 -6.96
CA PHE A 179 -9.95 6.28 -8.09
C PHE A 179 -9.07 7.48 -7.73
N ILE A 180 -9.36 8.15 -6.61
CA ILE A 180 -8.56 9.28 -6.10
C ILE A 180 -7.11 8.85 -5.87
N GLY A 181 -6.87 7.72 -5.22
CA GLY A 181 -5.54 7.17 -5.01
C GLY A 181 -4.79 6.91 -6.31
N SER A 182 -5.47 6.40 -7.33
CA SER A 182 -4.88 6.15 -8.66
C SER A 182 -4.51 7.45 -9.39
N LEU A 183 -5.30 8.51 -9.23
CA LEU A 183 -4.97 9.84 -9.76
C LEU A 183 -3.72 10.42 -9.10
N LEU A 184 -3.62 10.31 -7.78
CA LEU A 184 -2.44 10.74 -7.02
C LEU A 184 -1.17 10.00 -7.46
N ASN A 185 -1.27 8.70 -7.71
CA ASN A 185 -0.16 7.91 -8.24
C ASN A 185 0.28 8.40 -9.63
N ARG A 186 -0.66 8.65 -10.53
CA ARG A 186 -0.35 9.19 -11.88
C ARG A 186 0.36 10.54 -11.80
N LYS A 187 -0.07 11.42 -10.90
CA LYS A 187 0.56 12.73 -10.70
C LYS A 187 2.00 12.60 -10.18
N SER A 188 2.22 11.72 -9.20
CA SER A 188 3.54 11.47 -8.63
C SER A 188 4.52 10.91 -9.69
N ARG A 189 4.07 9.99 -10.55
CA ARG A 189 4.91 9.44 -11.62
C ARG A 189 5.35 10.51 -12.63
N LYS A 190 4.46 11.44 -13.00
CA LYS A 190 4.79 12.53 -13.94
C LYS A 190 5.81 13.52 -13.39
N VAL A 191 5.83 13.76 -12.08
CA VAL A 191 6.80 14.65 -11.44
C VAL A 191 8.20 14.04 -11.42
N ASN A 192 8.30 12.71 -11.29
CA ASN A 192 9.58 12.01 -11.26
C ASN A 192 10.19 11.73 -12.65
N THR A 193 9.48 12.02 -13.74
CA THR A 193 9.94 11.83 -15.12
C THR A 193 10.37 13.14 -15.80
N ASN A 194 10.21 14.27 -15.14
CA ASN A 194 10.73 15.60 -15.53
C ASN A 194 11.93 15.95 -14.66
#